data_1aecf8810a76328f1c3ee99d3397501f
#
_entry.id   1aecf8810a76328f1c3ee99d3397501f
#
_cell.length_a   1.000
_cell.length_b   1.000
_cell.length_c   1.000
_cell.angle_alpha   90.00
_cell.angle_beta   90.00
_cell.angle_gamma   90.00
#
_symmetry.space_group_name_H-M   'P 1'
#
loop_
_entity.id
_entity.type
_entity.pdbx_description
1 polymer ?
#
loop_
_entity_poly.entity_id
_entity_poly.type
_entity_poly.pdbx_seq_one_letter_code
_entity_poly.pdbx_strand_id
1 'polypeptide(L)'
;AYPNATLTYDQPLNISNTDSASHTFRLRHISITPATGTASVSNFTAINFVVENTAGLAQASFNYTTTSTTWNTPATTSYMTLPANTQWIIYVQTQAVAGASSAVTANLVISVDVT
;
A
#
# COMPACT_ATOMS: atom_id res chain seq x y z
N ALA A 1 -10.41 8.30 -7.96
CA ALA A 1 -10.97 8.06 -6.61
C ALA A 1 -12.47 8.29 -6.61
N TYR A 2 -13.18 7.51 -5.81
CA TYR A 2 -14.64 7.71 -5.63
C TYR A 2 -14.84 8.62 -4.42
N PRO A 3 -15.74 9.63 -4.53
CA PRO A 3 -15.97 10.59 -3.47
C PRO A 3 -16.45 9.93 -2.17
N ASN A 4 -15.86 10.33 -1.04
CA ASN A 4 -16.27 9.93 0.29
C ASN A 4 -16.44 8.41 0.47
N ALA A 5 -15.55 7.65 -0.15
CA ALA A 5 -15.61 6.19 -0.14
C ALA A 5 -14.29 5.58 0.33
N THR A 6 -14.39 4.42 0.96
CA THR A 6 -13.26 3.53 1.22
C THR A 6 -13.41 2.30 0.34
N LEU A 7 -12.40 2.01 -0.46
CA LEU A 7 -12.41 0.88 -1.38
C LEU A 7 -11.24 -0.05 -1.09
N THR A 8 -11.52 -1.34 -1.18
CA THR A 8 -10.48 -2.38 -1.21
C THR A 8 -10.49 -2.99 -2.62
N TYR A 9 -9.33 -3.09 -3.23
CA TYR A 9 -9.24 -3.65 -4.58
C TYR A 9 -9.51 -5.15 -4.57
N ASP A 10 -10.32 -5.62 -5.53
CA ASP A 10 -10.70 -7.03 -5.67
C ASP A 10 -9.53 -7.93 -6.06
N GLN A 11 -8.51 -7.38 -6.69
CA GLN A 11 -7.31 -8.10 -7.09
C GLN A 11 -6.11 -7.60 -6.29
N PRO A 12 -5.91 -8.15 -5.09
CA PRO A 12 -4.78 -7.76 -4.26
C PRO A 12 -3.47 -8.20 -4.90
N LEU A 13 -2.38 -7.56 -4.49
CA LEU A 13 -1.04 -7.97 -4.88
C LEU A 13 -0.65 -9.23 -4.13
N ASN A 14 0.03 -10.14 -4.82
CA ASN A 14 0.55 -11.34 -4.20
C ASN A 14 2.06 -11.25 -4.03
N ILE A 15 2.56 -11.75 -2.92
CA ILE A 15 3.97 -11.99 -2.73
C ILE A 15 4.19 -13.47 -2.48
N SER A 16 4.99 -14.10 -3.34
CA SER A 16 5.18 -15.55 -3.32
C SER A 16 6.64 -15.90 -3.10
N ASN A 17 6.87 -16.83 -2.18
CA ASN A 17 8.16 -17.48 -2.02
C ASN A 17 8.04 -18.89 -2.59
N THR A 18 8.68 -19.13 -3.73
CA THR A 18 8.69 -20.44 -4.39
C THR A 18 9.92 -21.27 -4.03
N ASP A 19 10.79 -20.75 -3.19
CA ASP A 19 11.98 -21.45 -2.72
C ASP A 19 11.63 -22.45 -1.60
N SER A 20 12.48 -23.42 -1.41
CA SER A 20 12.40 -24.40 -0.32
C SER A 20 12.88 -23.85 1.02
N ALA A 21 13.46 -22.67 1.06
CA ALA A 21 13.87 -21.98 2.26
C ALA A 21 12.99 -20.74 2.47
N SER A 22 12.83 -20.30 3.72
CA SER A 22 12.17 -19.03 4.01
C SER A 22 13.04 -17.85 3.58
N HIS A 23 12.39 -16.75 3.23
CA HIS A 23 13.06 -15.49 2.92
C HIS A 23 12.39 -14.36 3.70
N THR A 24 13.12 -13.28 3.90
CA THR A 24 12.58 -12.09 4.53
C THR A 24 12.39 -10.98 3.49
N PHE A 25 11.40 -10.15 3.71
CA PHE A 25 11.11 -8.99 2.87
C PHE A 25 10.57 -7.85 3.69
N ARG A 26 10.64 -6.65 3.13
CA ARG A 26 10.05 -5.44 3.71
C ARG A 26 9.50 -4.56 2.61
N LEU A 27 8.63 -3.64 2.98
CA LEU A 27 8.11 -2.60 2.09
C LEU A 27 8.82 -1.28 2.38
N ARG A 28 9.22 -0.59 1.33
CA ARG A 28 9.89 0.70 1.39
C ARG A 28 9.30 1.66 0.36
N HIS A 29 8.95 2.86 0.80
CA HIS A 29 8.47 3.90 -0.09
C HIS A 29 9.58 4.39 -1.01
N ILE A 30 9.28 4.53 -2.31
CA ILE A 30 10.17 5.14 -3.30
C ILE A 30 9.65 6.51 -3.69
N SER A 31 8.45 6.59 -4.25
CA SER A 31 7.89 7.85 -4.70
C SER A 31 6.36 7.81 -4.76
N ILE A 32 5.76 8.99 -4.69
CA ILE A 32 4.36 9.21 -5.00
C ILE A 32 4.25 10.43 -5.91
N THR A 33 3.56 10.30 -7.04
CA THR A 33 3.44 11.35 -8.04
C THR A 33 1.97 11.56 -8.41
N PRO A 34 1.46 12.78 -8.34
CA PRO A 34 2.14 13.95 -7.80
C PRO A 34 2.31 13.85 -6.28
N ALA A 35 3.52 14.08 -5.80
CA ALA A 35 3.86 13.98 -4.38
C ALA A 35 3.22 15.13 -3.58
N THR A 36 3.06 16.28 -4.22
CA THR A 36 2.46 17.48 -3.64
C THR A 36 1.47 18.07 -4.64
N GLY A 37 0.66 19.01 -4.17
CA GLY A 37 -0.32 19.69 -4.99
C GLY A 37 -1.74 19.26 -4.70
N THR A 38 -2.70 19.99 -5.26
CA THR A 38 -4.11 19.81 -4.93
C THR A 38 -4.74 18.59 -5.60
N ALA A 39 -4.17 18.13 -6.72
CA ALA A 39 -4.81 17.07 -7.49
C ALA A 39 -4.93 15.76 -6.72
N SER A 40 -3.82 15.24 -6.13
CA SER A 40 -3.88 13.98 -5.41
C SER A 40 -4.27 14.16 -3.94
N VAL A 41 -3.69 15.12 -3.23
CA VAL A 41 -3.99 15.32 -1.81
C VAL A 41 -5.40 15.85 -1.56
N SER A 42 -6.03 16.47 -2.57
CA SER A 42 -7.42 16.92 -2.45
C SER A 42 -8.43 15.81 -2.76
N ASN A 43 -8.00 14.68 -3.26
CA ASN A 43 -8.89 13.57 -3.63
C ASN A 43 -8.78 12.35 -2.73
N PHE A 44 -7.63 12.14 -2.07
CA PHE A 44 -7.43 11.02 -1.17
C PHE A 44 -7.17 11.51 0.25
N THR A 45 -7.70 10.80 1.24
CA THR A 45 -7.33 10.99 2.64
C THR A 45 -6.32 9.93 3.10
N ALA A 46 -6.38 8.75 2.51
CA ALA A 46 -5.46 7.66 2.84
C ALA A 46 -5.34 6.65 1.70
N ILE A 47 -4.18 6.03 1.61
CA ILE A 47 -3.94 4.83 0.82
C ILE A 47 -3.21 3.86 1.74
N ASN A 48 -3.84 2.73 2.05
CA ASN A 48 -3.33 1.78 3.02
C ASN A 48 -2.95 0.47 2.33
N PHE A 49 -1.76 -0.02 2.61
CA PHE A 49 -1.32 -1.34 2.21
C PHE A 49 -1.25 -2.21 3.44
N VAL A 50 -1.91 -3.35 3.42
CA VAL A 50 -1.92 -4.31 4.53
C VAL A 50 -1.39 -5.63 4.02
N VAL A 51 -0.32 -6.11 4.65
CA VAL A 51 0.27 -7.42 4.34
C VAL A 51 -0.38 -8.46 5.24
N GLU A 52 -1.00 -9.47 4.62
CA GLU A 52 -1.65 -10.56 5.35
C GLU A 52 -1.00 -11.89 5.04
N ASN A 53 -0.83 -12.70 6.07
CA ASN A 53 -0.31 -14.05 5.93
C ASN A 53 -1.39 -15.01 5.43
N THR A 54 -1.04 -16.29 5.30
CA THR A 54 -1.94 -17.35 4.81
C THR A 54 -3.19 -17.52 5.67
N ALA A 55 -3.09 -17.19 6.96
CA ALA A 55 -4.23 -17.26 7.88
C ALA A 55 -5.11 -16.01 7.86
N GLY A 56 -4.80 -15.01 6.99
CA GLY A 56 -5.53 -13.75 6.92
C GLY A 56 -5.18 -12.76 8.02
N LEU A 57 -4.06 -12.96 8.72
CA LEU A 57 -3.62 -12.07 9.80
C LEU A 57 -2.66 -11.02 9.27
N ALA A 58 -2.88 -9.76 9.64
CA ALA A 58 -2.02 -8.65 9.25
C ALA A 58 -0.62 -8.82 9.85
N GLN A 59 0.40 -8.71 8.99
CA GLN A 59 1.81 -8.78 9.37
C GLN A 59 2.46 -7.41 9.39
N ALA A 60 1.98 -6.48 8.58
CA ALA A 60 2.44 -5.11 8.55
C ALA A 60 1.37 -4.22 7.93
N SER A 61 1.39 -2.95 8.31
CA SER A 61 0.62 -1.88 7.68
C SER A 61 1.59 -0.85 7.11
N PHE A 62 1.30 -0.36 5.91
CA PHE A 62 2.14 0.59 5.19
C PHE A 62 1.21 1.66 4.62
N ASN A 63 1.05 2.76 5.39
CA ASN A 63 -0.06 3.68 5.17
C ASN A 63 0.42 5.05 4.72
N TYR A 64 -0.22 5.54 3.66
CA TYR A 64 -0.08 6.92 3.19
C TYR A 64 -1.27 7.72 3.68
N THR A 65 -1.02 8.87 4.26
CA THR A 65 -2.05 9.82 4.67
C THR A 65 -1.75 11.19 4.07
N THR A 66 -2.75 12.05 4.02
CA THR A 66 -2.58 13.39 3.46
C THR A 66 -2.61 14.46 4.54
N THR A 67 -1.82 15.50 4.31
CA THR A 67 -2.02 16.82 4.93
C THR A 67 -2.81 17.70 3.96
N SER A 68 -2.93 19.00 4.26
CA SER A 68 -3.61 19.94 3.36
C SER A 68 -2.90 20.10 2.00
N THR A 69 -1.60 19.85 1.93
CA THR A 69 -0.77 20.12 0.75
C THR A 69 0.16 18.99 0.33
N THR A 70 0.40 18.02 1.20
CA THR A 70 1.41 16.98 0.96
C THR A 70 0.92 15.61 1.40
N TRP A 71 1.64 14.59 0.95
CA TRP A 71 1.51 13.24 1.45
C TRP A 71 2.45 12.99 2.63
N ASN A 72 1.94 12.33 3.66
CA ASN A 72 2.77 11.70 4.68
C ASN A 72 3.10 10.29 4.22
N THR A 73 4.39 10.02 4.03
CA THR A 73 4.84 8.72 3.56
C THR A 73 5.16 7.80 4.73
N PRO A 74 4.87 6.49 4.61
CA PRO A 74 5.14 5.56 5.69
C PRO A 74 6.64 5.29 5.84
N ALA A 75 7.03 4.96 7.06
CA ALA A 75 8.36 4.42 7.31
C ALA A 75 8.51 3.04 6.67
N THR A 76 9.73 2.67 6.31
CA THR A 76 10.07 1.33 5.87
C THR A 76 9.65 0.32 6.94
N THR A 77 8.96 -0.74 6.54
CA THR A 77 8.54 -1.78 7.49
C THR A 77 9.74 -2.56 8.03
N SER A 78 9.55 -3.24 9.15
CA SER A 78 10.48 -4.28 9.56
C SER A 78 10.46 -5.43 8.56
N TYR A 79 11.53 -6.23 8.52
CA TYR A 79 11.53 -7.43 7.72
C TYR A 79 10.53 -8.45 8.26
N MET A 80 9.78 -9.05 7.34
CA MET A 80 8.80 -10.10 7.61
C MET A 80 9.33 -11.40 7.04
N THR A 81 9.11 -12.51 7.72
CA THR A 81 9.53 -13.83 7.23
C THR A 81 8.42 -14.47 6.42
N LEU A 82 8.69 -14.67 5.13
CA LEU A 82 7.80 -15.39 4.22
C LEU A 82 8.28 -16.84 4.16
N PRO A 83 7.48 -17.79 4.68
CA PRO A 83 7.90 -19.19 4.71
C PRO A 83 8.12 -19.78 3.32
N ALA A 84 8.85 -20.90 3.26
CA ALA A 84 9.08 -21.64 2.04
C ALA A 84 7.76 -22.02 1.37
N ASN A 85 7.71 -21.97 0.05
CA ASN A 85 6.57 -22.36 -0.78
C ASN A 85 5.24 -21.76 -0.31
N THR A 86 5.27 -20.47 0.05
CA THR A 86 4.11 -19.79 0.65
C THR A 86 3.84 -18.49 -0.11
N GLN A 87 2.56 -18.15 -0.22
CA GLN A 87 2.09 -16.89 -0.78
C GLN A 87 1.34 -16.09 0.27
N TRP A 88 1.72 -14.83 0.41
CA TRP A 88 0.98 -13.84 1.17
C TRP A 88 0.31 -12.84 0.26
N ILE A 89 -0.60 -12.07 0.82
CA ILE A 89 -1.42 -11.12 0.08
C ILE A 89 -1.17 -9.71 0.63
N ILE A 90 -1.06 -8.75 -0.28
CA ILE A 90 -0.97 -7.33 0.06
C ILE A 90 -2.25 -6.67 -0.44
N TYR A 91 -3.11 -6.27 0.49
CA TYR A 91 -4.34 -5.55 0.18
C TYR A 91 -4.07 -4.06 0.11
N VAL A 92 -4.77 -3.40 -0.81
CA VAL A 92 -4.71 -1.95 -0.99
C VAL A 92 -6.10 -1.38 -0.72
N GLN A 93 -6.18 -0.46 0.23
CA GLN A 93 -7.40 0.25 0.55
C GLN A 93 -7.19 1.74 0.28
N THR A 94 -8.12 2.36 -0.41
CA THR A 94 -8.09 3.80 -0.64
C THR A 94 -9.28 4.46 0.04
N GLN A 95 -9.05 5.63 0.60
CA GLN A 95 -10.10 6.48 1.15
C GLN A 95 -10.05 7.84 0.44
N ALA A 96 -11.17 8.24 -0.15
CA ALA A 96 -11.31 9.48 -0.88
C ALA A 96 -12.05 10.52 -0.05
N VAL A 97 -11.74 11.81 -0.32
CA VAL A 97 -12.47 12.93 0.27
C VAL A 97 -13.83 13.09 -0.39
N ALA A 98 -14.75 13.79 0.29
CA ALA A 98 -16.00 14.23 -0.32
C ALA A 98 -15.72 15.15 -1.52
N GLY A 99 -16.41 14.93 -2.63
CA GLY A 99 -16.21 15.71 -3.85
C GLY A 99 -15.01 15.31 -4.70
N ALA A 100 -14.31 14.23 -4.36
CA ALA A 100 -13.19 13.74 -5.16
C ALA A 100 -13.65 13.33 -6.57
N SER A 101 -12.78 13.58 -7.56
CA SER A 101 -13.02 13.14 -8.93
C SER A 101 -12.58 11.70 -9.11
N SER A 102 -13.42 10.87 -9.72
CA SER A 102 -13.07 9.48 -10.04
C SER A 102 -11.98 9.37 -11.10
N ALA A 103 -11.69 10.43 -11.85
CA ALA A 103 -10.65 10.46 -12.86
C ALA A 103 -9.26 10.78 -12.31
N VAL A 104 -9.15 11.22 -11.05
CA VAL A 104 -7.87 11.59 -10.45
C VAL A 104 -7.20 10.35 -9.86
N THR A 105 -5.93 10.20 -10.18
CA THR A 105 -5.09 9.07 -9.74
C THR A 105 -3.80 9.57 -9.10
N ALA A 106 -3.20 8.73 -8.28
CA ALA A 106 -1.85 8.93 -7.77
C ALA A 106 -0.97 7.75 -8.22
N ASN A 107 0.26 8.04 -8.64
CA ASN A 107 1.22 7.02 -9.00
C ASN A 107 2.14 6.76 -7.82
N LEU A 108 2.07 5.54 -7.31
CA LEU A 108 2.90 5.07 -6.20
C LEU A 108 3.96 4.11 -6.68
N VAL A 109 5.19 4.30 -6.20
CA VAL A 109 6.27 3.33 -6.39
C VAL A 109 6.74 2.88 -5.01
N ILE A 110 6.65 1.58 -4.79
CA ILE A 110 7.05 0.93 -3.54
C ILE A 110 8.04 -0.16 -3.88
N SER A 111 9.11 -0.26 -3.10
CA SER A 111 10.08 -1.34 -3.21
C SER A 111 9.69 -2.48 -2.28
N VAL A 112 9.81 -3.70 -2.78
CA VAL A 112 9.81 -4.92 -1.97
C VAL A 112 11.25 -5.37 -1.89
N ASP A 113 11.90 -5.09 -0.76
CA ASP A 113 13.29 -5.49 -0.54
C ASP A 113 13.31 -6.90 0.01
N VAL A 114 14.07 -7.78 -0.62
CA VAL A 114 14.15 -9.21 -0.27
C VAL A 114 15.57 -9.56 0.16
N THR A 115 15.67 -10.37 1.19
CA THR A 115 16.97 -10.91 1.66
C THR A 115 17.02 -12.41 1.58
#